data_bcd4080ba6a3ab0e7503c0c921e299e4
#
_entry.id   bcd4080ba6a3ab0e7503c0c921e299e4
#
_cell.length_a   1.000
_cell.length_b   1.000
_cell.length_c   1.000
_cell.angle_alpha   90.00
_cell.angle_beta   90.00
_cell.angle_gamma   90.00
#
_symmetry.space_group_name_H-M   'P 1'
#
loop_
_entity.id
_entity.type
_entity.pdbx_description
1 polymer ?
#
loop_
_entity_poly.entity_id
_entity_poly.type
_entity_poly.pdbx_seq_one_letter_code
_entity_poly.pdbx_strand_id
1 'polypeptide(L)'
;MIQDAFVRQRAKQLYWQGYPPAEIARLMGINQNTIYAWKKRDEWDETPPVQRVSQSMDARLIQLTDKKDKTGGDFKEIDLLTRQLKKLSDGQPAGAGAGKKPRKRKLKNHFTEEQIVALREKILDSLSWHQRGWYEQRHHRNRMILKSRQIGATWYFAREALLDALRDDVKYPYQRNQIFLSASRRQAHQFRGFIQKMAEEVDVELNGGDKIVLSNGAELHFLGTSAATAQSYTGNLKFDEFFWVSNFTNLRKVAGAMATLKGLTRTYFSTPSGETHSPNT
;
A
#
# COMPACT_ATOMS: atom_id res chain seq x y z
N MET A 1 -28.17 -41.35 -10.17
CA MET A 1 -26.74 -40.96 -9.89
C MET A 1 -26.57 -39.51 -9.42
N ILE A 2 -27.15 -38.50 -10.06
CA ILE A 2 -26.99 -37.06 -9.63
C ILE A 2 -27.73 -36.80 -8.31
N GLN A 3 -28.92 -37.35 -8.14
CA GLN A 3 -29.74 -37.22 -6.93
C GLN A 3 -29.07 -37.82 -5.67
N ASP A 4 -28.30 -38.89 -5.85
CA ASP A 4 -27.56 -39.59 -4.79
C ASP A 4 -26.36 -38.77 -4.25
N ALA A 5 -25.65 -38.07 -5.10
CA ALA A 5 -24.55 -37.21 -4.70
C ALA A 5 -25.01 -36.01 -3.87
N PHE A 6 -26.14 -35.41 -4.23
CA PHE A 6 -26.72 -34.26 -3.52
C PHE A 6 -27.20 -34.65 -2.12
N VAL A 7 -27.90 -35.79 -2.03
CA VAL A 7 -28.39 -36.33 -0.76
C VAL A 7 -27.25 -36.65 0.20
N ARG A 8 -26.17 -37.22 -0.30
CA ARG A 8 -24.95 -37.52 0.47
C ARG A 8 -24.23 -36.27 0.95
N GLN A 9 -24.15 -35.27 0.11
CA GLN A 9 -23.53 -33.98 0.48
C GLN A 9 -24.38 -33.26 1.57
N ARG A 10 -25.72 -33.35 1.48
CA ARG A 10 -26.60 -32.80 2.50
C ARG A 10 -26.43 -33.51 3.84
N ALA A 11 -26.31 -34.83 3.87
CA ALA A 11 -26.02 -35.62 5.06
C ALA A 11 -24.67 -35.20 5.71
N LYS A 12 -23.63 -34.98 4.90
CA LYS A 12 -22.32 -34.53 5.34
C LYS A 12 -22.39 -33.12 5.98
N GLN A 13 -23.17 -32.21 5.40
CA GLN A 13 -23.38 -30.87 5.97
C GLN A 13 -24.11 -30.91 7.33
N LEU A 14 -25.15 -31.72 7.47
CA LEU A 14 -25.85 -31.89 8.74
C LEU A 14 -24.92 -32.46 9.83
N TYR A 15 -24.05 -33.40 9.46
CA TYR A 15 -23.05 -33.92 10.37
C TYR A 15 -22.09 -32.83 10.90
N TRP A 16 -21.61 -31.96 10.03
CA TRP A 16 -20.76 -30.85 10.43
C TRP A 16 -21.51 -29.76 11.21
N GLN A 17 -22.84 -29.70 11.12
CA GLN A 17 -23.67 -28.85 11.97
C GLN A 17 -23.91 -29.45 13.38
N GLY A 18 -23.35 -30.64 13.64
CA GLY A 18 -23.43 -31.30 14.95
C GLY A 18 -24.54 -32.34 15.09
N TYR A 19 -25.27 -32.65 14.02
CA TYR A 19 -26.30 -33.69 14.08
C TYR A 19 -25.64 -35.09 14.11
N PRO A 20 -26.03 -35.97 15.06
CA PRO A 20 -25.52 -37.34 15.09
C PRO A 20 -26.04 -38.17 13.90
N PRO A 21 -25.32 -39.19 13.42
CA PRO A 21 -25.70 -39.99 12.27
C PRO A 21 -27.09 -40.62 12.34
N ALA A 22 -27.54 -40.99 13.55
CA ALA A 22 -28.90 -41.54 13.78
C ALA A 22 -30.00 -40.50 13.51
N GLU A 23 -29.78 -39.26 13.90
CA GLU A 23 -30.73 -38.17 13.69
C GLU A 23 -30.73 -37.72 12.21
N ILE A 24 -29.61 -37.70 11.56
CA ILE A 24 -29.49 -37.44 10.12
C ILE A 24 -30.27 -38.48 9.33
N ALA A 25 -30.11 -39.75 9.68
CA ALA A 25 -30.85 -40.84 9.08
C ALA A 25 -32.37 -40.64 9.19
N ARG A 26 -32.86 -40.24 10.38
CA ARG A 26 -34.28 -39.95 10.62
C ARG A 26 -34.75 -38.73 9.84
N LEU A 27 -33.97 -37.63 9.84
CA LEU A 27 -34.36 -36.39 9.15
C LEU A 27 -34.40 -36.56 7.62
N MET A 28 -33.55 -37.40 7.08
CA MET A 28 -33.42 -37.58 5.63
C MET A 28 -34.19 -38.84 5.13
N GLY A 29 -34.74 -39.64 5.99
CA GLY A 29 -35.41 -40.89 5.60
C GLY A 29 -34.48 -41.95 5.03
N ILE A 30 -33.20 -41.97 5.47
CA ILE A 30 -32.13 -42.83 4.95
C ILE A 30 -31.77 -43.87 6.03
N ASN A 31 -31.35 -45.06 5.58
CA ASN A 31 -30.86 -46.06 6.52
C ASN A 31 -29.63 -45.55 7.28
N GLN A 32 -29.61 -45.72 8.59
CA GLN A 32 -28.50 -45.28 9.44
C GLN A 32 -27.16 -45.88 9.05
N ASN A 33 -27.15 -47.15 8.64
CA ASN A 33 -25.91 -47.82 8.17
C ASN A 33 -25.37 -47.16 6.92
N THR A 34 -26.22 -46.61 6.05
CA THR A 34 -25.77 -45.85 4.87
C THR A 34 -25.05 -44.55 5.25
N ILE A 35 -25.55 -43.84 6.28
CA ILE A 35 -24.93 -42.64 6.79
C ILE A 35 -23.54 -42.96 7.40
N TYR A 36 -23.45 -44.05 8.18
CA TYR A 36 -22.14 -44.49 8.71
C TYR A 36 -21.15 -44.92 7.61
N ALA A 37 -21.62 -45.62 6.57
CA ALA A 37 -20.80 -46.00 5.44
C ALA A 37 -20.24 -44.76 4.67
N TRP A 38 -21.09 -43.76 4.46
CA TRP A 38 -20.68 -42.49 3.85
C TRP A 38 -19.67 -41.73 4.73
N LYS A 39 -19.99 -41.65 6.05
CA LYS A 39 -19.09 -40.99 7.01
C LYS A 39 -17.68 -41.58 6.98
N LYS A 40 -17.58 -42.93 7.01
CA LYS A 40 -16.32 -43.66 7.00
C LYS A 40 -15.57 -43.51 5.65
N ARG A 41 -16.30 -43.69 4.52
CA ARG A 41 -15.71 -43.65 3.18
C ARG A 41 -15.18 -42.27 2.81
N ASP A 42 -15.87 -41.19 3.26
CA ASP A 42 -15.54 -39.81 2.89
C ASP A 42 -14.82 -39.05 4.01
N GLU A 43 -14.36 -39.77 5.02
CA GLU A 43 -13.54 -39.27 6.13
C GLU A 43 -14.07 -37.94 6.73
N TRP A 44 -15.39 -37.92 7.08
CA TRP A 44 -16.06 -36.68 7.51
C TRP A 44 -15.42 -36.05 8.75
N ASP A 45 -14.83 -36.87 9.65
CA ASP A 45 -14.14 -36.43 10.85
C ASP A 45 -12.80 -35.78 10.56
N GLU A 46 -12.10 -36.26 9.53
CA GLU A 46 -10.75 -35.84 9.18
C GLU A 46 -10.73 -34.60 8.29
N THR A 47 -11.90 -34.17 7.79
CA THR A 47 -12.01 -32.99 6.94
C THR A 47 -11.61 -31.71 7.71
N PRO A 48 -10.58 -30.96 7.28
CA PRO A 48 -10.14 -29.73 7.95
C PRO A 48 -11.25 -28.69 8.03
N PRO A 49 -11.30 -27.85 9.10
CA PRO A 49 -12.35 -26.83 9.27
C PRO A 49 -12.50 -25.89 8.07
N VAL A 50 -11.40 -25.45 7.48
CA VAL A 50 -11.40 -24.57 6.31
C VAL A 50 -12.07 -25.23 5.10
N GLN A 51 -11.81 -26.53 4.90
CA GLN A 51 -12.41 -27.29 3.81
C GLN A 51 -13.91 -27.52 4.05
N ARG A 52 -14.35 -27.69 5.29
CA ARG A 52 -15.79 -27.79 5.64
C ARG A 52 -16.54 -26.52 5.28
N VAL A 53 -15.97 -25.36 5.62
CA VAL A 53 -16.52 -24.04 5.28
C VAL A 53 -16.57 -23.85 3.77
N SER A 54 -15.47 -24.15 3.06
CA SER A 54 -15.43 -24.05 1.60
C SER A 54 -16.49 -24.89 0.92
N GLN A 55 -16.66 -26.17 1.30
CA GLN A 55 -17.68 -27.05 0.74
C GLN A 55 -19.11 -26.60 1.05
N SER A 56 -19.34 -26.00 2.23
CA SER A 56 -20.66 -25.44 2.57
C SER A 56 -20.98 -24.20 1.73
N MET A 57 -20.00 -23.34 1.49
CA MET A 57 -20.14 -22.16 0.64
C MET A 57 -20.38 -22.55 -0.82
N ASP A 58 -19.64 -23.54 -1.34
CA ASP A 58 -19.84 -24.08 -2.69
C ASP A 58 -21.26 -24.62 -2.88
N ALA A 59 -21.74 -25.43 -1.96
CA ALA A 59 -23.10 -25.98 -2.03
C ALA A 59 -24.16 -24.86 -2.02
N ARG A 60 -23.98 -23.84 -1.19
CA ARG A 60 -24.88 -22.69 -1.14
C ARG A 60 -24.83 -21.87 -2.43
N LEU A 61 -23.64 -21.67 -2.99
CA LEU A 61 -23.45 -20.94 -4.24
C LEU A 61 -24.16 -21.66 -5.41
N ILE A 62 -24.03 -22.98 -5.50
CA ILE A 62 -24.74 -23.81 -6.48
C ILE A 62 -26.25 -23.64 -6.35
N GLN A 63 -26.79 -23.76 -5.13
CA GLN A 63 -28.23 -23.57 -4.88
C GLN A 63 -28.74 -22.21 -5.33
N LEU A 64 -27.99 -21.13 -5.04
CA LEU A 64 -28.34 -19.78 -5.45
C LEU A 64 -28.26 -19.60 -6.97
N THR A 65 -27.26 -20.25 -7.60
CA THR A 65 -27.06 -20.18 -9.04
C THR A 65 -28.18 -20.91 -9.81
N ASP A 66 -28.66 -22.03 -9.29
CA ASP A 66 -29.72 -22.84 -9.90
C ASP A 66 -31.15 -22.30 -9.64
N LYS A 67 -31.28 -21.35 -8.71
CA LYS A 67 -32.58 -20.73 -8.40
C LYS A 67 -33.12 -19.97 -9.62
N LYS A 68 -34.34 -20.30 -10.10
CA LYS A 68 -34.96 -19.70 -11.29
C LYS A 68 -35.27 -18.21 -11.08
N ASP A 69 -35.89 -17.86 -9.94
CA ASP A 69 -36.27 -16.47 -9.63
C ASP A 69 -35.33 -15.91 -8.54
N LYS A 70 -34.29 -15.22 -8.99
CA LYS A 70 -33.28 -14.61 -8.10
C LYS A 70 -33.73 -13.23 -7.65
N THR A 71 -33.62 -12.96 -6.36
CA THR A 71 -33.86 -11.64 -5.77
C THR A 71 -32.55 -10.83 -5.73
N GLY A 72 -32.66 -9.50 -5.51
CA GLY A 72 -31.49 -8.64 -5.31
C GLY A 72 -30.60 -9.08 -4.11
N GLY A 73 -31.20 -9.76 -3.12
CA GLY A 73 -30.47 -10.39 -2.01
C GLY A 73 -29.65 -11.59 -2.46
N ASP A 74 -30.20 -12.44 -3.32
CA ASP A 74 -29.50 -13.61 -3.86
C ASP A 74 -28.26 -13.21 -4.65
N PHE A 75 -28.31 -12.16 -5.45
CA PHE A 75 -27.15 -11.65 -6.19
C PHE A 75 -26.04 -11.13 -5.26
N LYS A 76 -26.40 -10.44 -4.18
CA LYS A 76 -25.42 -9.99 -3.17
C LYS A 76 -24.78 -11.17 -2.43
N GLU A 77 -25.57 -12.20 -2.11
CA GLU A 77 -25.05 -13.40 -1.46
C GLU A 77 -24.14 -14.20 -2.39
N ILE A 78 -24.45 -14.31 -3.68
CA ILE A 78 -23.60 -14.94 -4.70
C ILE A 78 -22.26 -14.21 -4.78
N ASP A 79 -22.26 -12.88 -4.88
CA ASP A 79 -21.02 -12.06 -4.93
C ASP A 79 -20.18 -12.24 -3.67
N LEU A 80 -20.81 -12.22 -2.48
CA LEU A 80 -20.13 -12.43 -1.21
C LEU A 80 -19.48 -13.82 -1.13
N LEU A 81 -20.22 -14.87 -1.43
CA LEU A 81 -19.72 -16.24 -1.38
C LEU A 81 -18.59 -16.48 -2.37
N THR A 82 -18.71 -15.96 -3.59
CA THR A 82 -17.65 -16.04 -4.61
C THR A 82 -16.36 -15.38 -4.14
N ARG A 83 -16.44 -14.19 -3.51
CA ARG A 83 -15.27 -13.50 -2.94
C ARG A 83 -14.66 -14.27 -1.78
N GLN A 84 -15.47 -14.88 -0.91
CA GLN A 84 -14.97 -15.65 0.23
C GLN A 84 -14.28 -16.95 -0.23
N LEU A 85 -14.88 -17.68 -1.17
CA LEU A 85 -14.29 -18.88 -1.77
C LEU A 85 -12.94 -18.55 -2.44
N LYS A 86 -12.87 -17.44 -3.19
CA LYS A 86 -11.62 -17.00 -3.77
C LYS A 86 -10.54 -16.70 -2.73
N LYS A 87 -10.90 -16.08 -1.60
CA LYS A 87 -9.95 -15.84 -0.49
C LYS A 87 -9.47 -17.13 0.16
N LEU A 88 -10.36 -18.14 0.29
CA LEU A 88 -10.00 -19.44 0.85
C LEU A 88 -9.10 -20.24 -0.10
N SER A 89 -9.34 -20.15 -1.42
CA SER A 89 -8.48 -20.79 -2.43
C SER A 89 -7.10 -20.13 -2.53
N ASP A 90 -7.03 -18.82 -2.40
CA ASP A 90 -5.76 -18.06 -2.43
C ASP A 90 -4.92 -18.27 -1.15
N GLY A 91 -5.52 -18.74 -0.06
CA GLY A 91 -4.89 -18.97 1.25
C GLY A 91 -4.44 -20.41 1.51
N GLN A 92 -4.76 -21.37 0.65
CA GLN A 92 -4.29 -22.75 0.81
C GLN A 92 -2.91 -22.96 0.17
N PRO A 93 -1.96 -23.63 0.86
CA PRO A 93 -0.76 -24.11 0.20
C PRO A 93 -1.18 -25.11 -0.87
N ALA A 94 -0.80 -24.84 -2.11
CA ALA A 94 -1.12 -25.66 -3.27
C ALA A 94 -0.62 -27.11 -3.07
N GLY A 95 -1.55 -28.00 -2.73
CA GLY A 95 -1.36 -29.43 -2.79
C GLY A 95 -1.51 -29.90 -4.24
N ALA A 96 -0.42 -30.34 -4.84
CA ALA A 96 -0.26 -31.20 -6.01
C ALA A 96 -1.30 -31.04 -7.15
N GLY A 97 -1.06 -30.09 -8.02
CA GLY A 97 -1.67 -29.96 -9.34
C GLY A 97 -0.78 -29.12 -10.24
N ALA A 98 -0.14 -29.77 -11.22
CA ALA A 98 0.67 -29.27 -12.34
C ALA A 98 1.14 -27.80 -12.31
N GLY A 99 2.35 -27.60 -11.94
CA GLY A 99 3.35 -26.65 -12.41
C GLY A 99 2.95 -25.30 -13.01
N LYS A 100 2.40 -24.38 -12.22
CA LYS A 100 2.67 -22.96 -12.42
C LYS A 100 3.60 -22.51 -11.31
N LYS A 101 4.88 -22.23 -11.64
CA LYS A 101 5.82 -21.56 -10.73
C LYS A 101 5.13 -20.36 -10.08
N PRO A 102 5.23 -20.16 -8.75
CA PRO A 102 4.67 -18.99 -8.11
C PRO A 102 5.27 -17.76 -8.79
N ARG A 103 4.45 -16.95 -9.44
CA ARG A 103 4.86 -15.62 -9.88
C ARG A 103 5.26 -14.89 -8.61
N LYS A 104 6.57 -14.61 -8.42
CA LYS A 104 7.05 -13.72 -7.38
C LYS A 104 6.20 -12.45 -7.47
N ARG A 105 5.38 -12.16 -6.44
CA ARG A 105 4.65 -10.89 -6.37
C ARG A 105 5.70 -9.79 -6.50
N LYS A 106 5.65 -9.01 -7.57
CA LYS A 106 6.49 -7.82 -7.70
C LYS A 106 6.19 -6.95 -6.48
N LEU A 107 7.18 -6.72 -5.64
CA LEU A 107 7.05 -5.79 -4.51
C LEU A 107 6.66 -4.42 -5.09
N LYS A 108 5.60 -3.82 -4.55
CA LYS A 108 5.18 -2.49 -4.97
C LYS A 108 6.21 -1.46 -4.50
N ASN A 109 6.46 -0.43 -5.31
CA ASN A 109 7.36 0.67 -4.98
C ASN A 109 8.76 0.17 -4.54
N HIS A 110 9.28 -0.84 -5.23
CA HIS A 110 10.53 -1.50 -4.89
C HIS A 110 11.62 -1.13 -5.89
N PHE A 111 12.78 -0.76 -5.36
CA PHE A 111 14.02 -0.55 -6.12
C PHE A 111 15.00 -1.66 -5.78
N THR A 112 15.64 -2.26 -6.77
CA THR A 112 16.79 -3.12 -6.57
C THR A 112 18.05 -2.27 -6.35
N GLU A 113 19.13 -2.87 -5.84
CA GLU A 113 20.40 -2.15 -5.65
C GLU A 113 20.95 -1.61 -6.96
N GLU A 114 20.86 -2.39 -8.05
CA GLU A 114 21.30 -1.96 -9.37
C GLU A 114 20.49 -0.76 -9.88
N GLN A 115 19.18 -0.75 -9.62
CA GLN A 115 18.31 0.38 -9.98
C GLN A 115 18.62 1.63 -9.16
N ILE A 116 18.98 1.49 -7.87
CA ILE A 116 19.40 2.61 -7.01
C ILE A 116 20.72 3.21 -7.51
N VAL A 117 21.68 2.37 -7.89
CA VAL A 117 22.97 2.82 -8.44
C VAL A 117 22.75 3.56 -9.76
N ALA A 118 22.02 2.96 -10.70
CA ALA A 118 21.72 3.57 -11.99
C ALA A 118 20.95 4.88 -11.84
N LEU A 119 20.00 4.95 -10.89
CA LEU A 119 19.26 6.17 -10.56
C LEU A 119 20.19 7.28 -10.05
N ARG A 120 21.11 6.94 -9.15
CA ARG A 120 22.07 7.89 -8.58
C ARG A 120 22.99 8.46 -9.68
N GLU A 121 23.53 7.61 -10.55
CA GLU A 121 24.38 8.04 -11.67
C GLU A 121 23.63 8.99 -12.60
N LYS A 122 22.45 8.61 -13.07
CA LYS A 122 21.59 9.46 -13.92
C LYS A 122 21.30 10.82 -13.28
N ILE A 123 21.01 10.83 -11.97
CA ILE A 123 20.75 12.09 -11.26
C ILE A 123 22.01 12.97 -11.25
N LEU A 124 23.14 12.43 -10.84
CA LEU A 124 24.38 13.19 -10.72
C LEU A 124 24.84 13.75 -12.07
N ASP A 125 24.70 12.98 -13.14
CA ASP A 125 25.07 13.41 -14.49
C ASP A 125 24.17 14.53 -15.02
N SER A 126 22.90 14.54 -14.61
CA SER A 126 21.90 15.53 -15.05
C SER A 126 21.96 16.86 -14.30
N LEU A 127 22.76 16.98 -13.22
CA LEU A 127 22.81 18.19 -12.40
C LEU A 127 23.52 19.34 -13.10
N SER A 128 22.86 20.50 -13.13
CA SER A 128 23.49 21.76 -13.49
C SER A 128 24.52 22.20 -12.41
N TRP A 129 25.37 23.17 -12.72
CA TRP A 129 26.45 23.63 -11.82
C TRP A 129 25.92 24.08 -10.44
N HIS A 130 24.78 24.81 -10.38
CA HIS A 130 24.20 25.28 -9.14
C HIS A 130 23.51 24.12 -8.35
N GLN A 131 22.95 23.13 -9.04
CA GLN A 131 22.39 21.94 -8.41
C GLN A 131 23.49 21.04 -7.82
N ARG A 132 24.66 20.98 -8.44
CA ARG A 132 25.82 20.29 -7.86
C ARG A 132 26.24 20.96 -6.55
N GLY A 133 26.28 22.31 -6.49
CA GLY A 133 26.50 23.02 -5.24
C GLY A 133 25.49 22.73 -4.16
N TRP A 134 24.22 22.58 -4.51
CA TRP A 134 23.20 22.16 -3.54
C TRP A 134 23.39 20.71 -3.08
N TYR A 135 23.82 19.83 -3.98
CA TYR A 135 24.09 18.42 -3.66
C TYR A 135 25.28 18.29 -2.70
N GLU A 136 26.35 19.03 -2.87
CA GLU A 136 27.50 19.08 -1.96
C GLU A 136 27.08 19.54 -0.56
N GLN A 137 26.14 20.47 -0.47
CA GLN A 137 25.61 21.02 0.78
C GLN A 137 24.46 20.20 1.39
N ARG A 138 24.10 19.03 0.83
CA ARG A 138 22.92 18.26 1.26
C ARG A 138 22.99 17.75 2.70
N HIS A 139 24.17 17.67 3.28
CA HIS A 139 24.41 17.20 4.66
C HIS A 139 24.09 18.26 5.73
N HIS A 140 23.93 19.53 5.34
CA HIS A 140 23.57 20.56 6.30
C HIS A 140 22.15 20.33 6.83
N ARG A 141 22.04 20.34 8.15
CA ARG A 141 20.76 20.12 8.83
C ARG A 141 19.68 21.12 8.43
N ASN A 142 20.06 22.39 8.30
CA ASN A 142 19.16 23.47 7.92
C ASN A 142 19.74 24.18 6.70
N ARG A 143 18.97 24.20 5.61
CA ARG A 143 19.32 24.93 4.40
C ARG A 143 18.21 25.94 4.08
N MET A 144 18.58 27.13 3.74
CA MET A 144 17.67 28.17 3.23
C MET A 144 18.23 28.69 1.91
N ILE A 145 17.46 28.58 0.85
CA ILE A 145 17.89 28.88 -0.50
C ILE A 145 16.94 29.90 -1.13
N LEU A 146 17.47 31.07 -1.40
CA LEU A 146 16.80 32.06 -2.23
C LEU A 146 17.15 31.76 -3.69
N LYS A 147 16.15 31.58 -4.53
CA LYS A 147 16.31 31.16 -5.91
C LYS A 147 15.57 32.06 -6.89
N SER A 148 16.01 32.11 -8.13
CA SER A 148 15.24 32.66 -9.23
C SER A 148 14.16 31.65 -9.68
N ARG A 149 13.23 32.11 -10.51
CA ARG A 149 12.23 31.24 -11.15
C ARG A 149 12.90 30.32 -12.16
N GLN A 150 12.31 29.14 -12.36
CA GLN A 150 12.66 28.18 -13.43
C GLN A 150 14.10 27.62 -13.42
N ILE A 151 14.79 27.66 -12.29
CA ILE A 151 16.13 27.07 -12.16
C ILE A 151 16.11 25.57 -11.78
N GLY A 152 14.95 24.92 -11.83
CA GLY A 152 14.82 23.48 -11.59
C GLY A 152 14.95 23.07 -10.12
N ALA A 153 14.66 23.96 -9.16
CA ALA A 153 14.80 23.63 -7.74
C ALA A 153 13.85 22.50 -7.30
N THR A 154 12.56 22.59 -7.64
CA THR A 154 11.56 21.54 -7.32
C THR A 154 11.97 20.20 -7.94
N TRP A 155 12.46 20.23 -9.18
CA TRP A 155 12.98 19.07 -9.89
C TRP A 155 14.20 18.45 -9.19
N TYR A 156 15.13 19.27 -8.73
CA TYR A 156 16.33 18.83 -8.00
C TYR A 156 15.98 18.24 -6.63
N PHE A 157 15.17 18.96 -5.81
CA PHE A 157 14.84 18.50 -4.47
C PHE A 157 13.95 17.25 -4.46
N ALA A 158 13.18 17.00 -5.51
CA ALA A 158 12.50 15.74 -5.72
C ALA A 158 13.49 14.56 -5.85
N ARG A 159 14.57 14.78 -6.61
CA ARG A 159 15.64 13.79 -6.85
C ARG A 159 16.47 13.53 -5.61
N GLU A 160 16.95 14.59 -4.96
CA GLU A 160 17.68 14.50 -3.70
C GLU A 160 16.87 13.72 -2.66
N ALA A 161 15.59 14.03 -2.52
CA ALA A 161 14.73 13.38 -1.55
C ALA A 161 14.49 11.89 -1.88
N LEU A 162 14.35 11.51 -3.15
CA LEU A 162 14.23 10.10 -3.51
C LEU A 162 15.51 9.33 -3.18
N LEU A 163 16.68 9.88 -3.47
CA LEU A 163 17.97 9.26 -3.08
C LEU A 163 18.07 9.12 -1.55
N ASP A 164 17.66 10.13 -0.79
CA ASP A 164 17.66 10.08 0.68
C ASP A 164 16.69 9.02 1.21
N ALA A 165 15.54 8.83 0.55
CA ALA A 165 14.55 7.81 0.92
C ALA A 165 15.03 6.38 0.63
N LEU A 166 15.95 6.22 -0.33
CA LEU A 166 16.52 4.93 -0.73
C LEU A 166 17.81 4.56 0.01
N ARG A 167 18.29 5.41 0.94
CA ARG A 167 19.53 5.16 1.69
C ARG A 167 19.39 3.97 2.65
N ASP A 168 20.45 3.18 2.76
CA ASP A 168 20.55 2.06 3.72
C ASP A 168 21.36 2.43 4.96
N ASP A 169 22.22 3.44 4.89
CA ASP A 169 23.13 3.90 5.93
C ASP A 169 22.47 4.78 7.01
N VAL A 170 21.16 4.62 7.25
CA VAL A 170 20.42 5.38 8.25
C VAL A 170 20.33 4.62 9.58
N LYS A 171 20.52 5.34 10.68
CA LYS A 171 20.40 4.76 12.03
C LYS A 171 18.97 4.44 12.42
N TYR A 172 18.01 5.27 11.98
CA TYR A 172 16.60 5.13 12.32
C TYR A 172 15.73 5.18 11.07
N PRO A 173 14.68 4.34 10.96
CA PRO A 173 13.81 4.26 9.79
C PRO A 173 13.21 5.61 9.37
N TYR A 174 12.82 6.47 10.33
CA TYR A 174 12.24 7.77 10.05
C TYR A 174 13.18 8.73 9.30
N GLN A 175 14.49 8.49 9.29
CA GLN A 175 15.47 9.29 8.55
C GLN A 175 15.35 9.14 7.03
N ARG A 176 14.64 8.11 6.56
CA ARG A 176 14.28 7.91 5.14
C ARG A 176 13.04 8.68 4.73
N ASN A 177 12.17 9.04 5.67
CA ASN A 177 10.92 9.72 5.36
C ASN A 177 11.17 11.10 4.78
N GLN A 178 10.39 11.48 3.76
CA GLN A 178 10.49 12.78 3.08
C GLN A 178 9.15 13.49 3.14
N ILE A 179 9.17 14.75 3.50
CA ILE A 179 7.99 15.61 3.60
C ILE A 179 8.16 16.76 2.63
N PHE A 180 7.28 16.84 1.65
CA PHE A 180 7.21 17.93 0.68
C PHE A 180 6.05 18.85 1.07
N LEU A 181 6.39 20.05 1.49
CA LEU A 181 5.44 21.08 1.88
C LEU A 181 5.48 22.23 0.87
N SER A 182 4.34 22.63 0.35
CA SER A 182 4.22 23.73 -0.62
C SER A 182 3.00 24.58 -0.30
N ALA A 183 2.93 25.78 -0.86
CA ALA A 183 1.81 26.71 -0.67
C ALA A 183 0.44 26.08 -1.00
N SER A 184 0.40 25.11 -1.89
CA SER A 184 -0.79 24.31 -2.18
C SER A 184 -0.46 22.83 -2.35
N ARG A 185 -1.47 21.97 -2.12
CA ARG A 185 -1.36 20.52 -2.37
C ARG A 185 -1.00 20.22 -3.84
N ARG A 186 -1.55 21.00 -4.76
CA ARG A 186 -1.24 20.88 -6.19
C ARG A 186 0.25 21.07 -6.49
N GLN A 187 0.89 22.06 -5.84
CA GLN A 187 2.32 22.30 -5.96
C GLN A 187 3.14 21.17 -5.32
N ALA A 188 2.74 20.68 -4.16
CA ALA A 188 3.40 19.52 -3.54
C ALA A 188 3.33 18.27 -4.44
N HIS A 189 2.26 18.08 -5.20
CA HIS A 189 2.14 16.98 -6.15
C HIS A 189 3.07 17.11 -7.37
N GLN A 190 3.69 18.26 -7.64
CA GLN A 190 4.74 18.36 -8.66
C GLN A 190 5.97 17.54 -8.27
N PHE A 191 6.34 17.54 -6.98
CA PHE A 191 7.41 16.65 -6.49
C PHE A 191 7.09 15.18 -6.76
N ARG A 192 5.84 14.77 -6.50
CA ARG A 192 5.40 13.40 -6.79
C ARG A 192 5.58 13.05 -8.26
N GLY A 193 5.15 13.94 -9.16
CA GLY A 193 5.28 13.72 -10.60
C GLY A 193 6.74 13.58 -11.05
N PHE A 194 7.65 14.39 -10.51
CA PHE A 194 9.09 14.28 -10.79
C PHE A 194 9.68 12.98 -10.23
N ILE A 195 9.29 12.57 -9.02
CA ILE A 195 9.74 11.32 -8.39
C ILE A 195 9.27 10.11 -9.19
N GLN A 196 7.99 10.09 -9.62
CA GLN A 196 7.45 9.00 -10.43
C GLN A 196 8.15 8.87 -11.78
N LYS A 197 8.32 9.98 -12.52
CA LYS A 197 9.05 9.98 -13.79
C LYS A 197 10.47 9.47 -13.64
N MET A 198 11.15 9.85 -12.57
CA MET A 198 12.52 9.43 -12.34
C MET A 198 12.62 7.94 -11.98
N ALA A 199 11.65 7.41 -11.26
CA ALA A 199 11.57 5.97 -10.99
C ALA A 199 11.31 5.17 -12.29
N GLU A 200 10.47 5.71 -13.19
CA GLU A 200 10.21 5.12 -14.52
C GLU A 200 11.51 5.04 -15.37
N GLU A 201 12.45 5.97 -15.22
CA GLU A 201 13.73 5.94 -15.93
C GLU A 201 14.63 4.74 -15.57
N VAL A 202 14.30 4.04 -14.48
CA VAL A 202 14.97 2.81 -14.02
C VAL A 202 13.98 1.64 -13.91
N ASP A 203 12.90 1.66 -14.70
CA ASP A 203 11.89 0.62 -14.79
C ASP A 203 11.15 0.32 -13.46
N VAL A 204 10.99 1.34 -12.61
CA VAL A 204 10.22 1.25 -11.36
C VAL A 204 8.95 2.08 -11.45
N GLU A 205 7.81 1.42 -11.26
CA GLU A 205 6.51 2.09 -11.16
C GLU A 205 6.21 2.42 -9.69
N LEU A 206 6.05 3.72 -9.38
CA LEU A 206 5.67 4.19 -8.05
C LEU A 206 4.17 4.49 -7.99
N ASN A 207 3.48 3.78 -7.11
CA ASN A 207 2.06 3.91 -6.87
C ASN A 207 1.78 4.59 -5.53
N GLY A 208 0.95 5.61 -5.54
CA GLY A 208 0.50 6.35 -4.35
C GLY A 208 -0.12 7.68 -4.71
N GLY A 209 -0.86 8.25 -3.75
CA GLY A 209 -1.52 9.56 -3.86
C GLY A 209 -0.74 10.64 -3.11
N ASP A 210 -1.32 11.15 -2.00
CA ASP A 210 -0.66 12.11 -1.11
C ASP A 210 0.49 11.50 -0.32
N LYS A 211 0.54 10.17 -0.29
CA LYS A 211 1.62 9.39 0.31
C LYS A 211 2.04 8.27 -0.64
N ILE A 212 3.36 8.11 -0.81
CA ILE A 212 3.98 6.93 -1.42
C ILE A 212 4.77 6.23 -0.33
N VAL A 213 4.60 4.92 -0.18
CA VAL A 213 5.40 4.10 0.73
C VAL A 213 6.28 3.19 -0.12
N LEU A 214 7.60 3.32 0.05
CA LEU A 214 8.60 2.49 -0.61
C LEU A 214 8.71 1.12 0.07
N SER A 215 9.22 0.12 -0.63
CA SER A 215 9.37 -1.24 -0.10
C SER A 215 10.31 -1.34 1.12
N ASN A 216 11.23 -0.39 1.30
CA ASN A 216 12.12 -0.28 2.46
C ASN A 216 11.45 0.41 3.67
N GLY A 217 10.14 0.72 3.58
CA GLY A 217 9.35 1.39 4.61
C GLY A 217 9.46 2.91 4.62
N ALA A 218 10.23 3.54 3.74
CA ALA A 218 10.30 4.99 3.64
C ALA A 218 8.97 5.59 3.15
N GLU A 219 8.55 6.68 3.76
CA GLU A 219 7.32 7.39 3.42
C GLU A 219 7.63 8.74 2.77
N LEU A 220 7.01 8.99 1.62
CA LEU A 220 7.07 10.26 0.90
C LEU A 220 5.70 10.95 1.01
N HIS A 221 5.63 12.08 1.72
CA HIS A 221 4.39 12.81 1.99
C HIS A 221 4.33 14.11 1.20
N PHE A 222 3.24 14.35 0.46
CA PHE A 222 3.03 15.52 -0.40
C PHE A 222 1.92 16.39 0.18
N LEU A 223 2.29 17.47 0.88
CA LEU A 223 1.40 18.24 1.74
C LEU A 223 1.25 19.69 1.28
N GLY A 224 0.04 20.22 1.39
CA GLY A 224 -0.23 21.65 1.34
C GLY A 224 -0.10 22.32 2.71
N THR A 225 -0.23 23.65 2.77
CA THR A 225 0.02 24.47 3.96
C THR A 225 -1.09 24.45 5.03
N SER A 226 -1.98 23.46 5.03
CA SER A 226 -2.93 23.27 6.12
C SER A 226 -2.19 22.86 7.40
N ALA A 227 -2.11 23.78 8.37
CA ALA A 227 -1.38 23.58 9.63
C ALA A 227 -1.86 22.36 10.43
N ALA A 228 -3.14 22.01 10.36
CA ALA A 228 -3.70 20.86 11.06
C ALA A 228 -3.15 19.52 10.50
N THR A 229 -2.82 19.48 9.22
CA THR A 229 -2.32 18.27 8.54
C THR A 229 -0.83 18.06 8.81
N ALA A 230 -0.09 19.13 9.09
CA ALA A 230 1.36 19.13 9.19
C ALA A 230 1.90 18.54 10.51
N GLN A 231 1.13 18.51 11.58
CA GLN A 231 1.61 18.13 12.93
C GLN A 231 1.90 16.64 13.13
N SER A 232 1.44 15.77 12.22
CA SER A 232 1.46 14.32 12.44
C SER A 232 2.62 13.58 11.73
N TYR A 233 3.49 14.31 11.01
CA TYR A 233 4.51 13.67 10.17
C TYR A 233 5.92 13.87 10.72
N THR A 234 6.79 12.86 10.51
CA THR A 234 8.20 12.90 10.91
C THR A 234 9.07 12.48 9.74
N GLY A 235 10.01 13.36 9.33
CA GLY A 235 10.89 13.09 8.19
C GLY A 235 11.72 14.31 7.79
N ASN A 236 12.53 14.16 6.74
CA ASN A 236 13.27 15.26 6.13
C ASN A 236 12.32 16.22 5.42
N LEU A 237 12.42 17.50 5.73
CA LEU A 237 11.51 18.52 5.20
C LEU A 237 12.08 19.20 3.96
N LYS A 238 11.30 19.27 2.90
CA LYS A 238 11.51 20.12 1.71
C LYS A 238 10.33 21.10 1.61
N PHE A 239 10.56 22.36 1.92
CA PHE A 239 9.53 23.40 1.90
C PHE A 239 9.73 24.35 0.71
N ASP A 240 8.86 24.20 -0.29
CA ASP A 240 8.89 24.99 -1.53
C ASP A 240 8.03 26.25 -1.42
N GLU A 241 8.52 27.33 -2.01
CA GLU A 241 7.86 28.64 -2.12
C GLU A 241 7.33 29.19 -0.79
N PHE A 242 8.14 29.05 0.26
CA PHE A 242 7.73 29.42 1.63
C PHE A 242 7.44 30.91 1.80
N PHE A 243 8.02 31.82 1.01
CA PHE A 243 7.72 33.24 1.04
C PHE A 243 6.33 33.60 0.50
N TRP A 244 5.69 32.68 -0.24
CA TRP A 244 4.36 32.86 -0.81
C TRP A 244 3.24 32.28 0.07
N VAL A 245 3.59 31.85 1.27
CA VAL A 245 2.64 31.24 2.19
C VAL A 245 2.15 32.28 3.19
N SER A 246 0.83 32.53 3.20
CA SER A 246 0.20 33.30 4.26
C SER A 246 0.44 32.64 5.61
N ASN A 247 0.79 33.43 6.64
CA ASN A 247 1.07 32.92 8.00
C ASN A 247 2.31 32.00 8.11
N PHE A 248 3.38 32.37 7.41
CA PHE A 248 4.65 31.65 7.42
C PHE A 248 5.20 31.38 8.83
N THR A 249 5.06 32.31 9.77
CA THR A 249 5.59 32.18 11.14
C THR A 249 5.00 30.98 11.87
N ASN A 250 3.70 30.76 11.80
CA ASN A 250 3.07 29.60 12.42
C ASN A 250 3.41 28.31 11.67
N LEU A 251 3.40 28.37 10.35
CA LEU A 251 3.72 27.20 9.55
C LEU A 251 5.19 26.78 9.70
N ARG A 252 6.12 27.73 9.87
CA ARG A 252 7.53 27.45 10.18
C ARG A 252 7.69 26.69 11.49
N LYS A 253 6.93 27.06 12.54
CA LYS A 253 6.94 26.33 13.83
C LYS A 253 6.49 24.88 13.64
N VAL A 254 5.38 24.69 12.95
CA VAL A 254 4.83 23.34 12.67
C VAL A 254 5.76 22.53 11.76
N ALA A 255 6.20 23.12 10.67
CA ALA A 255 7.16 22.49 9.75
C ALA A 255 8.48 22.14 10.43
N GLY A 256 8.95 23.03 11.32
CA GLY A 256 10.13 22.76 12.15
C GLY A 256 9.96 21.55 13.07
N ALA A 257 8.77 21.32 13.61
CA ALA A 257 8.47 20.19 14.48
C ALA A 257 8.58 18.83 13.74
N MET A 258 8.20 18.77 12.46
CA MET A 258 8.29 17.54 11.65
C MET A 258 9.70 16.98 11.52
N ALA A 259 10.72 17.83 11.53
CA ALA A 259 12.13 17.46 11.37
C ALA A 259 12.97 17.79 12.61
N THR A 260 12.40 17.59 13.81
CA THR A 260 13.08 17.89 15.08
C THR A 260 14.04 16.78 15.49
N LEU A 261 13.73 15.53 15.17
CA LEU A 261 14.51 14.38 15.56
C LEU A 261 15.93 14.42 15.01
N LYS A 262 16.86 13.74 15.70
CA LYS A 262 18.27 13.69 15.33
C LYS A 262 18.44 13.05 13.95
N GLY A 263 19.26 13.68 13.11
CA GLY A 263 19.58 13.19 11.77
C GLY A 263 18.58 13.58 10.69
N LEU A 264 17.53 14.35 11.02
CA LEU A 264 16.62 14.92 10.04
C LEU A 264 17.10 16.28 9.55
N THR A 265 16.81 16.58 8.28
CA THR A 265 17.20 17.82 7.60
C THR A 265 15.98 18.69 7.27
N ARG A 266 16.20 20.00 7.16
CA ARG A 266 15.19 20.97 6.75
C ARG A 266 15.74 21.81 5.63
N THR A 267 15.07 21.81 4.50
CA THR A 267 15.44 22.63 3.34
C THR A 267 14.26 23.52 2.98
N TYR A 268 14.49 24.81 3.07
CA TYR A 268 13.55 25.86 2.69
C TYR A 268 14.06 26.50 1.41
N PHE A 269 13.24 26.61 0.38
CA PHE A 269 13.63 27.27 -0.86
C PHE A 269 12.45 28.02 -1.47
N SER A 270 12.70 29.23 -1.92
CA SER A 270 11.65 30.13 -2.44
C SER A 270 12.22 31.14 -3.43
N THR A 271 11.36 31.59 -4.32
CA THR A 271 11.57 32.86 -5.03
C THR A 271 11.30 34.03 -4.08
N PRO A 272 11.96 35.21 -4.28
CA PRO A 272 11.64 36.38 -3.52
C PRO A 272 10.15 36.76 -3.70
N SER A 273 9.49 37.13 -2.62
CA SER A 273 8.17 37.77 -2.68
C SER A 273 8.36 39.27 -2.39
N GLY A 274 7.54 40.13 -3.00
CA GLY A 274 7.52 41.56 -2.67
C GLY A 274 6.91 41.84 -1.30
N GLU A 275 6.37 40.86 -0.60
CA GLU A 275 5.86 40.99 0.75
C GLU A 275 7.04 40.97 1.74
N THR A 276 7.19 42.07 2.46
CA THR A 276 8.06 42.15 3.62
C THR A 276 7.47 41.29 4.73
N HIS A 277 7.82 40.01 4.77
CA HIS A 277 7.72 39.22 5.98
C HIS A 277 8.74 39.81 6.96
N SER A 278 8.37 40.87 7.64
CA SER A 278 9.20 41.49 8.67
C SER A 278 9.58 40.40 9.68
N PRO A 279 10.86 40.18 9.94
CA PRO A 279 11.30 39.29 11.01
C PRO A 279 11.18 39.99 12.38
N ASN A 280 10.29 40.96 12.51
CA ASN A 280 10.13 41.71 13.75
C ASN A 280 9.04 41.12 14.62
N THR A 281 9.49 40.61 15.64
CA THR A 281 9.28 40.46 17.08
C THR A 281 9.23 39.03 17.52
#